data_f2d30a89c90744d766c6532bb94f796a
#
_entry.id   f2d30a89c90744d766c6532bb94f796a
#
_cell.length_a   1.000
_cell.length_b   1.000
_cell.length_c   1.000
_cell.angle_alpha   90.00
_cell.angle_beta   90.00
_cell.angle_gamma   90.00
#
_symmetry.space_group_name_H-M   'P 1'
#
loop_
_entity.id
_entity.type
_entity.pdbx_description
1 polymer ?
#
loop_
_entity_poly.entity_id
_entity_poly.type
_entity_poly.pdbx_seq_one_letter_code
_entity_poly.pdbx_strand_id
1 'polypeptide(L)'
;PSGGINLEDIKAPECYYIERKLRERMKIPVFHDDQHGTAIVTAAAVLNALKIVGKDIGRVKLVCSGAGAAAIACLDLQVSLGLDPRNVWVSDSKGVVYKGRSGLDRDKERYAQETRARKLSEIVEGADIFLGLSVGGALTAEMVKRMADKPIILAMANPEPEIRPEIAKEARPDCLIGTGRSDYPN
;
A
#
# COMPACT_ATOMS: atom_id res chain seq x y z
N PRO A 1 19.24 30.17 -2.21
CA PRO A 1 18.87 29.23 -1.15
C PRO A 1 17.72 28.38 -1.63
N SER A 2 17.79 27.05 -1.42
CA SER A 2 16.73 26.12 -1.80
C SER A 2 15.53 26.27 -0.86
N GLY A 3 14.32 26.20 -1.41
CA GLY A 3 13.07 26.32 -0.64
C GLY A 3 12.71 25.07 0.17
N GLY A 4 13.33 23.92 -0.15
CA GLY A 4 13.13 22.63 0.50
C GLY A 4 14.09 21.57 -0.02
N ILE A 5 14.06 20.41 0.59
CA ILE A 5 14.81 19.21 0.18
C ILE A 5 13.82 18.10 -0.13
N ASN A 6 13.86 17.56 -1.34
CA ASN A 6 13.20 16.30 -1.70
C ASN A 6 14.24 15.17 -1.70
N LEU A 7 13.94 14.09 -0.98
CA LEU A 7 14.74 12.89 -0.92
C LEU A 7 14.07 11.81 -1.75
N GLU A 8 14.81 11.16 -2.62
CA GLU A 8 14.37 10.06 -3.49
C GLU A 8 15.46 8.99 -3.58
N ASP A 9 15.07 7.78 -3.94
CA ASP A 9 15.95 6.64 -4.23
C ASP A 9 16.91 6.26 -3.08
N ILE A 10 16.51 6.54 -1.85
CA ILE A 10 17.24 6.13 -0.65
C ILE A 10 16.54 4.93 -0.04
N LYS A 11 17.22 3.77 -0.04
CA LYS A 11 16.65 2.53 0.50
C LYS A 11 16.41 2.58 2.02
N ALA A 12 15.49 1.77 2.50
CA ALA A 12 15.33 1.51 3.93
C ALA A 12 16.43 0.54 4.43
N PRO A 13 16.93 0.67 5.68
CA PRO A 13 16.46 1.60 6.70
C PRO A 13 17.13 2.99 6.67
N GLU A 14 18.10 3.20 5.81
CA GLU A 14 18.92 4.44 5.76
C GLU A 14 18.05 5.67 5.51
N CYS A 15 17.02 5.58 4.69
CA CYS A 15 16.11 6.69 4.37
C CYS A 15 15.47 7.31 5.63
N TYR A 16 15.07 6.49 6.60
CA TYR A 16 14.46 6.98 7.84
C TYR A 16 15.43 7.80 8.69
N TYR A 17 16.68 7.35 8.78
CA TYR A 17 17.72 8.03 9.52
C TYR A 17 18.06 9.37 8.86
N ILE A 18 18.26 9.36 7.54
CA ILE A 18 18.67 10.55 6.76
C ILE A 18 17.58 11.62 6.85
N GLU A 19 16.32 11.25 6.59
CA GLU A 19 15.19 12.18 6.66
C GLU A 19 15.09 12.82 8.05
N ARG A 20 15.11 12.01 9.11
CA ARG A 20 15.04 12.51 10.49
C ARG A 20 16.17 13.45 10.81
N LYS A 21 17.41 13.09 10.46
CA LYS A 21 18.58 13.93 10.73
C LYS A 21 18.57 15.25 9.96
N LEU A 22 18.10 15.25 8.74
CA LEU A 22 17.95 16.48 7.97
C LEU A 22 16.84 17.36 8.55
N ARG A 23 15.70 16.80 8.92
CA ARG A 23 14.61 17.55 9.58
C ARG A 23 15.05 18.20 10.90
N GLU A 24 15.87 17.50 11.69
CA GLU A 24 16.42 18.05 12.94
C GLU A 24 17.39 19.23 12.72
N ARG A 25 18.15 19.22 11.62
CA ARG A 25 19.24 20.16 11.37
C ARG A 25 18.90 21.31 10.44
N MET A 26 17.96 21.10 9.53
CA MET A 26 17.61 22.07 8.50
C MET A 26 16.45 22.96 8.96
N LYS A 27 16.50 24.23 8.53
CA LYS A 27 15.43 25.23 8.76
C LYS A 27 14.48 25.36 7.55
N ILE A 28 14.54 24.39 6.62
CA ILE A 28 13.69 24.30 5.44
C ILE A 28 12.97 22.97 5.46
N PRO A 29 11.84 22.83 4.77
CA PRO A 29 11.12 21.55 4.66
C PRO A 29 12.01 20.45 4.09
N VAL A 30 11.94 19.26 4.69
CA VAL A 30 12.56 18.03 4.19
C VAL A 30 11.47 16.99 3.97
N PHE A 31 11.40 16.46 2.77
CA PHE A 31 10.38 15.54 2.32
C PHE A 31 11.04 14.33 1.64
N HIS A 32 10.55 13.14 1.91
CA HIS A 32 11.01 11.91 1.26
C HIS A 32 9.87 11.38 0.38
N ASP A 33 10.03 11.52 -0.93
CA ASP A 33 8.96 11.24 -1.90
C ASP A 33 8.54 9.78 -1.92
N ASP A 34 9.49 8.86 -1.93
CA ASP A 34 9.19 7.41 -1.95
C ASP A 34 8.33 6.95 -0.76
N GLN A 35 8.39 7.65 0.36
CA GLN A 35 7.54 7.39 1.52
C GLN A 35 6.26 8.24 1.47
N HIS A 36 6.41 9.55 1.56
CA HIS A 36 5.30 10.47 1.82
C HIS A 36 4.57 10.88 0.55
N GLY A 37 5.26 11.00 -0.60
CA GLY A 37 4.64 11.27 -1.90
C GLY A 37 3.73 10.11 -2.30
N THR A 38 4.24 8.89 -2.25
CA THR A 38 3.47 7.67 -2.51
C THR A 38 2.27 7.55 -1.56
N ALA A 39 2.46 7.85 -0.27
CA ALA A 39 1.36 7.84 0.71
C ALA A 39 0.26 8.85 0.36
N ILE A 40 0.62 10.07 -0.03
CA ILE A 40 -0.33 11.13 -0.39
C ILE A 40 -1.15 10.75 -1.61
N VAL A 41 -0.50 10.30 -2.70
CA VAL A 41 -1.22 9.98 -3.94
C VAL A 41 -2.11 8.75 -3.78
N THR A 42 -1.66 7.73 -3.06
CA THR A 42 -2.48 6.53 -2.79
C THR A 42 -3.65 6.85 -1.86
N ALA A 43 -3.47 7.72 -0.86
CA ALA A 43 -4.55 8.16 0.01
C ALA A 43 -5.61 8.95 -0.77
N ALA A 44 -5.20 9.86 -1.65
CA ALA A 44 -6.11 10.59 -2.51
C ALA A 44 -6.91 9.65 -3.42
N ALA A 45 -6.23 8.67 -4.03
CA ALA A 45 -6.86 7.65 -4.87
C ALA A 45 -7.90 6.83 -4.08
N VAL A 46 -7.54 6.33 -2.89
CA VAL A 46 -8.45 5.55 -2.04
C VAL A 46 -9.67 6.37 -1.63
N LEU A 47 -9.49 7.59 -1.13
CA LEU A 47 -10.61 8.44 -0.71
C LEU A 47 -11.59 8.73 -1.84
N ASN A 48 -11.09 8.98 -3.05
CA ASN A 48 -11.94 9.22 -4.21
C ASN A 48 -12.60 7.93 -4.71
N ALA A 49 -11.86 6.83 -4.76
CA ALA A 49 -12.41 5.52 -5.15
C ALA A 49 -13.53 5.07 -4.19
N LEU A 50 -13.34 5.24 -2.87
CA LEU A 50 -14.37 4.92 -1.87
C LEU A 50 -15.66 5.69 -2.09
N LYS A 51 -15.59 6.98 -2.48
CA LYS A 51 -16.77 7.78 -2.85
C LYS A 51 -17.48 7.20 -4.07
N ILE A 52 -16.73 6.78 -5.11
CA ILE A 52 -17.28 6.20 -6.34
C ILE A 52 -17.99 4.88 -6.04
N VAL A 53 -17.38 4.01 -5.24
CA VAL A 53 -17.96 2.68 -4.93
C VAL A 53 -18.96 2.70 -3.77
N GLY A 54 -19.09 3.83 -3.06
CA GLY A 54 -20.03 3.99 -1.94
C GLY A 54 -19.64 3.24 -0.67
N LYS A 55 -18.33 3.12 -0.40
CA LYS A 55 -17.82 2.41 0.79
C LYS A 55 -17.24 3.38 1.82
N ASP A 56 -17.35 2.99 3.10
CA ASP A 56 -16.83 3.74 4.25
C ASP A 56 -15.42 3.26 4.60
N ILE A 57 -14.46 4.19 4.70
CA ILE A 57 -13.07 3.89 5.03
C ILE A 57 -12.91 3.14 6.36
N GLY A 58 -13.77 3.41 7.35
CA GLY A 58 -13.74 2.74 8.66
C GLY A 58 -14.20 1.29 8.63
N ARG A 59 -14.80 0.83 7.53
CA ARG A 59 -15.38 -0.52 7.41
C ARG A 59 -14.71 -1.40 6.38
N VAL A 60 -13.90 -0.83 5.50
CA VAL A 60 -13.24 -1.59 4.42
C VAL A 60 -12.09 -2.43 4.93
N LYS A 61 -11.87 -3.58 4.30
CA LYS A 61 -10.68 -4.41 4.46
C LYS A 61 -9.65 -4.01 3.42
N LEU A 62 -8.47 -3.63 3.89
CA LEU A 62 -7.32 -3.31 3.04
C LEU A 62 -6.26 -4.41 3.16
N VAL A 63 -5.82 -4.92 2.01
CA VAL A 63 -4.69 -5.84 1.90
C VAL A 63 -3.54 -5.12 1.19
N CYS A 64 -2.40 -5.05 1.85
CA CYS A 64 -1.17 -4.47 1.32
C CYS A 64 -0.17 -5.57 0.94
N SER A 65 0.28 -5.57 -0.29
CA SER A 65 1.40 -6.39 -0.76
C SER A 65 2.66 -5.53 -0.77
N GLY A 66 3.58 -5.83 0.12
CA GLY A 66 4.75 -5.03 0.46
C GLY A 66 4.69 -4.53 1.89
N ALA A 67 5.85 -4.46 2.55
CA ALA A 67 5.99 -3.95 3.92
C ALA A 67 7.27 -3.11 4.08
N GLY A 68 7.69 -2.45 3.02
CA GLY A 68 8.79 -1.48 3.02
C GLY A 68 8.36 -0.10 3.50
N ALA A 69 9.28 0.87 3.40
CA ALA A 69 9.07 2.25 3.87
C ALA A 69 7.82 2.91 3.23
N ALA A 70 7.64 2.76 1.93
CA ALA A 70 6.47 3.29 1.22
C ALA A 70 5.18 2.66 1.72
N ALA A 71 5.16 1.33 1.90
CA ALA A 71 3.97 0.61 2.38
C ALA A 71 3.56 1.08 3.78
N ILE A 72 4.52 1.15 4.71
CA ILE A 72 4.26 1.61 6.08
C ILE A 72 3.76 3.07 6.07
N ALA A 73 4.38 3.96 5.32
CA ALA A 73 3.93 5.35 5.21
C ALA A 73 2.51 5.46 4.64
N CYS A 74 2.18 4.66 3.61
CA CYS A 74 0.83 4.60 3.05
C CYS A 74 -0.19 4.12 4.08
N LEU A 75 0.10 3.03 4.80
CA LEU A 75 -0.79 2.48 5.81
C LEU A 75 -1.01 3.45 6.98
N ASP A 76 0.05 4.09 7.47
CA ASP A 76 -0.02 5.08 8.54
C ASP A 76 -0.93 6.26 8.14
N LEU A 77 -0.81 6.75 6.91
CA LEU A 77 -1.69 7.82 6.42
C LEU A 77 -3.14 7.33 6.27
N GLN A 78 -3.39 6.15 5.71
CA GLN A 78 -4.75 5.59 5.58
C GLN A 78 -5.42 5.42 6.96
N VAL A 79 -4.68 4.93 7.96
CA VAL A 79 -5.19 4.80 9.33
C VAL A 79 -5.50 6.17 9.93
N SER A 80 -4.65 7.18 9.71
CA SER A 80 -4.92 8.55 10.18
C SER A 80 -6.17 9.18 9.54
N LEU A 81 -6.56 8.70 8.36
CA LEU A 81 -7.76 9.12 7.62
C LEU A 81 -9.02 8.32 8.00
N GLY A 82 -8.91 7.36 8.91
CA GLY A 82 -10.04 6.62 9.45
C GLY A 82 -10.09 5.13 9.13
N LEU A 83 -9.10 4.58 8.42
CA LEU A 83 -9.02 3.13 8.21
C LEU A 83 -8.77 2.42 9.55
N ASP A 84 -9.61 1.43 9.87
CA ASP A 84 -9.42 0.64 11.08
C ASP A 84 -8.19 -0.27 10.95
N PRO A 85 -7.16 -0.13 11.80
CA PRO A 85 -5.96 -0.97 11.72
C PRO A 85 -6.26 -2.48 11.89
N ARG A 86 -7.38 -2.85 12.49
CA ARG A 86 -7.83 -4.25 12.59
C ARG A 86 -8.24 -4.84 11.23
N ASN A 87 -8.57 -3.98 10.27
CA ASN A 87 -8.94 -4.35 8.92
C ASN A 87 -7.78 -4.23 7.92
N VAL A 88 -6.57 -3.93 8.41
CA VAL A 88 -5.35 -3.85 7.59
C VAL A 88 -4.60 -5.18 7.64
N TRP A 89 -4.35 -5.75 6.47
CA TRP A 89 -3.62 -7.00 6.30
C TRP A 89 -2.40 -6.78 5.42
N VAL A 90 -1.25 -7.26 5.85
CA VAL A 90 0.01 -7.03 5.15
C VAL A 90 0.69 -8.35 4.80
N SER A 91 1.26 -8.42 3.60
CA SER A 91 2.13 -9.51 3.15
C SER A 91 3.42 -8.93 2.58
N ASP A 92 4.56 -9.45 3.00
CA ASP A 92 5.87 -9.12 2.45
C ASP A 92 6.48 -10.33 1.69
N SER A 93 7.76 -10.26 1.31
CA SER A 93 8.46 -11.33 0.61
C SER A 93 8.50 -12.67 1.36
N LYS A 94 8.24 -12.66 2.68
CA LYS A 94 8.19 -13.86 3.52
C LYS A 94 6.74 -14.33 3.79
N GLY A 95 5.75 -13.66 3.20
CA GLY A 95 4.32 -13.95 3.38
C GLY A 95 3.62 -13.00 4.34
N VAL A 96 2.50 -13.43 4.88
CA VAL A 96 1.65 -12.62 5.75
C VAL A 96 2.39 -12.14 7.00
N VAL A 97 2.18 -10.88 7.36
CA VAL A 97 2.65 -10.30 8.61
C VAL A 97 1.65 -10.66 9.71
N TYR A 98 2.03 -11.62 10.56
CA TYR A 98 1.19 -12.13 11.64
C TYR A 98 1.85 -11.99 13.00
N LYS A 99 1.06 -11.94 14.06
CA LYS A 99 1.55 -11.83 15.45
C LYS A 99 2.43 -13.02 15.80
N GLY A 100 3.63 -12.74 16.33
CA GLY A 100 4.61 -13.76 16.70
C GLY A 100 5.48 -14.26 15.55
N ARG A 101 5.38 -13.68 14.34
CA ARG A 101 6.33 -13.95 13.25
C ARG A 101 7.70 -13.40 13.63
N SER A 102 8.74 -14.23 13.51
CA SER A 102 10.12 -13.82 13.77
C SER A 102 10.62 -12.81 12.73
N GLY A 103 11.51 -11.91 13.15
CA GLY A 103 12.19 -10.96 12.26
C GLY A 103 11.31 -9.81 11.77
N LEU A 104 10.20 -9.51 12.47
CA LEU A 104 9.47 -8.27 12.26
C LEU A 104 10.21 -7.12 12.96
N ASP A 105 10.34 -6.01 12.25
CA ASP A 105 10.69 -4.74 12.87
C ASP A 105 9.45 -4.12 13.54
N ARG A 106 9.67 -3.13 14.40
CA ARG A 106 8.61 -2.46 15.16
C ARG A 106 7.49 -1.87 14.29
N ASP A 107 7.84 -1.38 13.11
CA ASP A 107 6.87 -0.73 12.23
C ASP A 107 5.95 -1.74 11.56
N LYS A 108 6.49 -2.87 11.10
CA LYS A 108 5.70 -3.98 10.57
C LYS A 108 4.85 -4.65 11.64
N GLU A 109 5.38 -4.79 12.85
CA GLU A 109 4.68 -5.45 13.97
C GLU A 109 3.36 -4.76 14.32
N ARG A 110 3.26 -3.43 14.12
CA ARG A 110 2.02 -2.67 14.33
C ARG A 110 0.85 -3.15 13.46
N TYR A 111 1.16 -3.73 12.31
CA TYR A 111 0.19 -4.26 11.35
C TYR A 111 0.08 -5.79 11.37
N ALA A 112 0.70 -6.45 12.34
CA ALA A 112 0.62 -7.89 12.48
C ALA A 112 -0.78 -8.33 12.96
N GLN A 113 -1.41 -9.24 12.23
CA GLN A 113 -2.72 -9.79 12.55
C GLN A 113 -2.61 -11.13 13.27
N GLU A 114 -3.56 -11.44 14.13
CA GLU A 114 -3.68 -12.77 14.71
C GLU A 114 -4.37 -13.70 13.72
N THR A 115 -3.60 -14.53 13.04
CA THR A 115 -4.10 -15.37 11.96
C THR A 115 -3.22 -16.59 11.71
N ARG A 116 -3.82 -17.62 11.12
CA ARG A 116 -3.11 -18.79 10.58
C ARG A 116 -2.72 -18.62 9.11
N ALA A 117 -3.21 -17.60 8.43
CA ALA A 117 -2.85 -17.31 7.05
C ALA A 117 -1.35 -17.00 6.91
N ARG A 118 -0.74 -17.49 5.84
CA ARG A 118 0.70 -17.32 5.56
C ARG A 118 0.97 -16.74 4.17
N LYS A 119 0.00 -16.78 3.26
CA LYS A 119 0.12 -16.35 1.87
C LYS A 119 -0.79 -15.17 1.57
N LEU A 120 -0.38 -14.29 0.66
CA LEU A 120 -1.19 -13.19 0.15
C LEU A 120 -2.56 -13.67 -0.36
N SER A 121 -2.58 -14.81 -1.07
CA SER A 121 -3.81 -15.42 -1.61
C SER A 121 -4.84 -15.80 -0.55
N GLU A 122 -4.44 -15.98 0.70
CA GLU A 122 -5.34 -16.33 1.79
C GLU A 122 -5.98 -15.09 2.43
N ILE A 123 -5.28 -13.96 2.41
CA ILE A 123 -5.78 -12.72 3.05
C ILE A 123 -6.53 -11.81 2.08
N VAL A 124 -6.36 -11.99 0.76
CA VAL A 124 -7.01 -11.14 -0.26
C VAL A 124 -8.50 -11.40 -0.38
N GLU A 125 -8.97 -12.56 0.08
CA GLU A 125 -10.39 -12.90 0.06
C GLU A 125 -11.21 -11.88 0.86
N GLY A 126 -12.28 -11.37 0.22
CA GLY A 126 -13.14 -10.34 0.79
C GLY A 126 -12.49 -8.96 0.98
N ALA A 127 -11.30 -8.73 0.43
CA ALA A 127 -10.66 -7.42 0.48
C ALA A 127 -11.40 -6.40 -0.39
N ASP A 128 -11.66 -5.23 0.17
CA ASP A 128 -12.22 -4.08 -0.54
C ASP A 128 -11.14 -3.32 -1.30
N ILE A 129 -9.94 -3.25 -0.73
CA ILE A 129 -8.81 -2.51 -1.27
C ILE A 129 -7.58 -3.42 -1.32
N PHE A 130 -6.94 -3.48 -2.48
CA PHE A 130 -5.58 -4.01 -2.63
C PHE A 130 -4.62 -2.85 -2.89
N LEU A 131 -3.60 -2.73 -2.05
CA LEU A 131 -2.52 -1.77 -2.19
C LEU A 131 -1.22 -2.53 -2.50
N GLY A 132 -0.78 -2.46 -3.75
CA GLY A 132 0.44 -3.10 -4.23
C GLY A 132 1.63 -2.15 -4.17
N LEU A 133 2.62 -2.50 -3.35
CA LEU A 133 3.90 -1.81 -3.20
C LEU A 133 5.03 -2.85 -3.14
N SER A 134 4.98 -3.82 -4.04
CA SER A 134 5.83 -5.02 -4.03
C SER A 134 6.48 -5.29 -5.38
N VAL A 135 6.07 -6.35 -6.05
CA VAL A 135 6.65 -6.81 -7.31
C VAL A 135 5.57 -7.14 -8.34
N GLY A 136 5.93 -7.04 -9.60
CA GLY A 136 5.04 -7.38 -10.72
C GLY A 136 4.48 -8.81 -10.61
N GLY A 137 3.20 -8.97 -10.95
CA GLY A 137 2.53 -10.26 -10.97
C GLY A 137 2.14 -10.83 -9.59
N ALA A 138 2.31 -10.08 -8.51
CA ALA A 138 1.98 -10.55 -7.16
C ALA A 138 0.48 -10.77 -6.94
N LEU A 139 -0.38 -10.06 -7.66
CA LEU A 139 -1.83 -10.21 -7.62
C LEU A 139 -2.31 -10.95 -8.89
N THR A 140 -2.93 -12.10 -8.72
CA THR A 140 -3.44 -12.89 -9.84
C THR A 140 -4.93 -12.62 -10.12
N ALA A 141 -5.40 -12.94 -11.32
CA ALA A 141 -6.81 -12.86 -11.68
C ALA A 141 -7.71 -13.65 -10.70
N GLU A 142 -7.26 -14.83 -10.27
CA GLU A 142 -8.00 -15.65 -9.31
C GLU A 142 -8.11 -15.00 -7.92
N MET A 143 -7.08 -14.28 -7.50
CA MET A 143 -7.13 -13.49 -6.26
C MET A 143 -8.12 -12.34 -6.39
N VAL A 144 -8.11 -11.62 -7.52
CA VAL A 144 -9.03 -10.51 -7.78
C VAL A 144 -10.49 -10.97 -7.77
N LYS A 145 -10.79 -12.14 -8.33
CA LYS A 145 -12.15 -12.73 -8.30
C LYS A 145 -12.68 -12.95 -6.88
N ARG A 146 -11.82 -13.17 -5.90
CA ARG A 146 -12.19 -13.42 -4.50
C ARG A 146 -12.25 -12.15 -3.63
N MET A 147 -11.92 -10.99 -4.18
CA MET A 147 -12.10 -9.72 -3.51
C MET A 147 -13.58 -9.37 -3.31
N ALA A 148 -13.87 -8.42 -2.46
CA ALA A 148 -15.21 -7.90 -2.24
C ALA A 148 -15.80 -7.25 -3.51
N ASP A 149 -17.09 -6.95 -3.50
CA ASP A 149 -17.76 -6.25 -4.60
C ASP A 149 -17.13 -4.87 -4.83
N LYS A 150 -17.04 -4.46 -6.10
CA LYS A 150 -16.43 -3.20 -6.53
C LYS A 150 -15.05 -2.97 -5.88
N PRO A 151 -14.09 -3.91 -6.08
CA PRO A 151 -12.79 -3.81 -5.44
C PRO A 151 -11.99 -2.63 -5.99
N ILE A 152 -11.20 -2.02 -5.11
CA ILE A 152 -10.25 -0.96 -5.46
C ILE A 152 -8.86 -1.59 -5.50
N ILE A 153 -8.17 -1.47 -6.62
CA ILE A 153 -6.85 -2.06 -6.84
C ILE A 153 -5.86 -0.93 -7.18
N LEU A 154 -4.87 -0.72 -6.32
CA LEU A 154 -3.76 0.19 -6.57
C LEU A 154 -2.49 -0.65 -6.74
N ALA A 155 -2.12 -0.93 -7.99
CA ALA A 155 -0.98 -1.76 -8.36
C ALA A 155 0.23 -0.88 -8.71
N MET A 156 0.99 -0.49 -7.68
CA MET A 156 1.98 0.58 -7.77
C MET A 156 3.39 0.11 -8.13
N ALA A 157 3.65 -1.20 -8.27
CA ALA A 157 4.97 -1.73 -8.62
C ALA A 157 5.44 -1.26 -10.01
N ASN A 158 6.73 -0.99 -10.12
CA ASN A 158 7.41 -0.60 -11.35
C ASN A 158 8.59 -1.53 -11.64
N PRO A 159 8.90 -1.85 -12.92
CA PRO A 159 8.20 -1.42 -14.14
C PRO A 159 6.89 -2.18 -14.44
N GLU A 160 6.70 -3.37 -13.86
CA GLU A 160 5.49 -4.17 -14.02
C GLU A 160 4.62 -4.03 -12.77
N PRO A 161 3.31 -3.70 -12.92
CA PRO A 161 2.39 -3.65 -11.79
C PRO A 161 2.09 -5.04 -11.23
N GLU A 162 1.61 -5.12 -10.00
CA GLU A 162 1.23 -6.38 -9.35
C GLU A 162 0.18 -7.16 -10.16
N ILE A 163 -0.66 -6.44 -10.88
CA ILE A 163 -1.56 -6.98 -11.92
C ILE A 163 -1.75 -5.93 -13.01
N ARG A 164 -1.79 -6.35 -14.26
CA ARG A 164 -2.09 -5.44 -15.37
C ARG A 164 -3.58 -5.06 -15.36
N PRO A 165 -3.93 -3.80 -15.66
CA PRO A 165 -5.30 -3.32 -15.64
C PRO A 165 -6.26 -4.14 -16.50
N GLU A 166 -5.85 -4.56 -17.68
CA GLU A 166 -6.66 -5.39 -18.58
C GLU A 166 -7.01 -6.74 -17.97
N ILE A 167 -6.07 -7.39 -17.25
CA ILE A 167 -6.30 -8.67 -16.56
C ILE A 167 -7.25 -8.49 -15.37
N ALA A 168 -7.07 -7.41 -14.60
CA ALA A 168 -7.95 -7.10 -13.48
C ALA A 168 -9.37 -6.81 -13.95
N LYS A 169 -9.54 -6.04 -15.02
CA LYS A 169 -10.84 -5.70 -15.60
C LYS A 169 -11.55 -6.90 -16.23
N GLU A 170 -10.82 -7.82 -16.85
CA GLU A 170 -11.36 -9.07 -17.35
C GLU A 170 -11.86 -9.96 -16.20
N ALA A 171 -11.08 -10.07 -15.12
CA ALA A 171 -11.46 -10.86 -13.93
C ALA A 171 -12.63 -10.24 -13.17
N ARG A 172 -12.66 -8.91 -13.02
CA ARG A 172 -13.67 -8.15 -12.27
C ARG A 172 -13.96 -6.82 -13.00
N PRO A 173 -14.95 -6.80 -13.91
CA PRO A 173 -15.33 -5.57 -14.63
C PRO A 173 -15.76 -4.40 -13.72
N ASP A 174 -16.23 -4.72 -12.52
CA ASP A 174 -16.65 -3.75 -11.49
C ASP A 174 -15.48 -3.15 -10.69
N CYS A 175 -14.23 -3.59 -10.87
CA CYS A 175 -13.09 -3.05 -10.13
C CYS A 175 -12.73 -1.64 -10.57
N LEU A 176 -12.27 -0.83 -9.63
CA LEU A 176 -11.48 0.38 -9.91
C LEU A 176 -10.01 0.02 -9.81
N ILE A 177 -9.21 0.39 -10.80
CA ILE A 177 -7.78 0.09 -10.82
C ILE A 177 -6.97 1.31 -11.21
N GLY A 178 -5.91 1.57 -10.45
CA GLY A 178 -4.85 2.52 -10.76
C GLY A 178 -3.48 1.86 -10.66
N THR A 179 -2.51 2.38 -11.39
CA THR A 179 -1.13 1.89 -11.40
C THR A 179 -0.16 3.00 -11.02
N GLY A 180 1.09 2.62 -10.68
CA GLY A 180 2.19 3.57 -10.49
C GLY A 180 2.77 4.10 -11.80
N ARG A 181 2.17 3.77 -12.95
CA ARG A 181 2.67 4.13 -14.28
C ARG A 181 1.83 5.24 -14.90
N SER A 182 2.50 6.22 -15.51
CA SER A 182 1.85 7.35 -16.21
C SER A 182 1.37 7.01 -17.61
N ASP A 183 1.75 5.86 -18.17
CA ASP A 183 1.31 5.37 -19.47
C ASP A 183 -0.02 4.60 -19.44
N TYR A 184 -0.56 4.35 -18.24
CA TYR A 184 -1.92 3.84 -18.07
C TYR A 184 -2.88 4.99 -17.73
N PRO A 185 -4.13 4.92 -18.20
CA PRO A 185 -5.18 5.86 -17.81
C PRO A 185 -5.67 5.53 -16.39
N ASN A 186 -5.02 6.07 -15.42
CA ASN A 186 -5.35 5.84 -14.01
C ASN A 186 -6.61 6.59 -13.56
#